data_c2d5930ec9212f5724c5099376b819e4
#
_entry.id   c2d5930ec9212f5724c5099376b819e4
#
_cell.length_a   1.000
_cell.length_b   1.000
_cell.length_c   1.000
_cell.angle_alpha   90.00
_cell.angle_beta   90.00
_cell.angle_gamma   90.00
#
_symmetry.space_group_name_H-M   'P 1'
#
loop_
_entity.id
_entity.type
_entity.pdbx_description
1 polymer ?
#
loop_
_entity_poly.entity_id
_entity_poly.type
_entity_poly.pdbx_seq_one_letter_code
_entity_poly.pdbx_strand_id
1 'polypeptide(L)'
;MAEHNTLDSTEVTLNQTLKNIDEIRDQAKSVILKPGMFSMHDVYLFHGSRANNSGKRRAGLTYRYMPATSFYDHEGAKVIEDKIGYSLQRQLHLVSGIDKSSNKIYQDHTK
;
A
#
# COMPACT_ATOMS: atom_id res chain seq x y z
N MET A 1 -12.21 -9.73 4.37
CA MET A 1 -11.64 -8.52 3.72
C MET A 1 -12.75 -7.46 3.69
N ALA A 2 -12.48 -6.22 4.03
CA ALA A 2 -13.52 -5.19 4.02
C ALA A 2 -13.93 -4.86 2.57
N GLU A 3 -15.21 -4.59 2.37
CA GLU A 3 -15.74 -4.18 1.07
C GLU A 3 -15.43 -2.72 0.78
N HIS A 4 -15.10 -2.41 -0.46
CA HIS A 4 -14.76 -1.07 -0.93
C HIS A 4 -15.73 -0.60 -2.00
N ASN A 5 -16.01 0.70 -2.00
CA ASN A 5 -16.68 1.38 -3.10
C ASN A 5 -15.64 2.05 -4.01
N THR A 6 -15.94 2.11 -5.30
CA THR A 6 -15.15 2.90 -6.24
C THR A 6 -15.65 4.33 -6.23
N LEU A 7 -14.73 5.29 -6.12
CA LEU A 7 -14.99 6.73 -6.23
C LEU A 7 -14.65 7.24 -7.63
N ASP A 8 -15.17 8.41 -8.00
CA ASP A 8 -14.76 9.08 -9.24
C ASP A 8 -13.28 9.47 -9.14
N SER A 9 -12.49 9.02 -10.11
CA SER A 9 -11.03 9.26 -10.16
C SER A 9 -10.66 10.73 -10.41
N THR A 10 -11.60 11.58 -10.81
CA THR A 10 -11.38 13.01 -11.02
C THR A 10 -11.17 13.78 -9.71
N GLU A 11 -11.68 13.27 -8.60
CA GLU A 11 -11.66 13.96 -7.30
C GLU A 11 -10.62 13.40 -6.32
N VAL A 12 -10.14 12.17 -6.56
CA VAL A 12 -9.25 11.47 -5.62
C VAL A 12 -8.13 10.73 -6.33
N THR A 13 -6.95 10.71 -5.73
CA THR A 13 -5.79 9.96 -6.24
C THR A 13 -5.99 8.45 -6.15
N LEU A 14 -6.67 7.98 -5.09
CA LEU A 14 -7.06 6.58 -4.92
C LEU A 14 -8.59 6.53 -4.93
N ASN A 15 -9.14 5.85 -5.92
CA ASN A 15 -10.56 5.78 -6.19
C ASN A 15 -11.31 4.72 -5.38
N GLN A 16 -10.84 4.42 -4.18
CA GLN A 16 -11.46 3.44 -3.30
C GLN A 16 -11.76 4.03 -1.93
N THR A 17 -12.94 3.70 -1.39
CA THR A 17 -13.33 3.98 -0.02
C THR A 17 -14.02 2.77 0.59
N LEU A 18 -14.00 2.68 1.91
CA LEU A 18 -14.75 1.63 2.63
C LEU A 18 -16.25 1.89 2.51
N LYS A 19 -17.04 0.85 2.33
CA LYS A 19 -18.52 0.96 2.26
C LYS A 19 -19.12 1.55 3.54
N ASN A 20 -18.54 1.25 4.69
CA ASN A 20 -19.02 1.66 6.01
C ASN A 20 -18.11 2.69 6.68
N ILE A 21 -17.49 3.58 5.90
CA ILE A 21 -16.50 4.55 6.42
C ILE A 21 -17.05 5.42 7.55
N ASP A 22 -18.32 5.79 7.48
CA ASP A 22 -18.94 6.70 8.47
C ASP A 22 -19.09 6.03 9.85
N GLU A 23 -19.29 4.71 9.90
CA GLU A 23 -19.41 3.94 11.14
C GLU A 23 -18.10 3.88 11.93
N ILE A 24 -16.96 3.96 11.24
CA ILE A 24 -15.64 3.79 11.84
C ILE A 24 -14.83 5.09 11.89
N ARG A 25 -15.32 6.15 11.25
CA ARG A 25 -14.61 7.44 11.14
C ARG A 25 -14.26 8.04 12.50
N ASP A 26 -15.15 7.92 13.47
CA ASP A 26 -14.96 8.48 14.82
C ASP A 26 -13.90 7.73 15.63
N GLN A 27 -13.54 6.51 15.20
CA GLN A 27 -12.47 5.72 15.79
C GLN A 27 -11.09 6.05 15.18
N ALA A 28 -11.06 6.87 14.12
CA ALA A 28 -9.83 7.19 13.41
C ALA A 28 -8.89 8.04 14.26
N LYS A 29 -7.62 7.64 14.29
CA LYS A 29 -6.55 8.38 14.97
C LYS A 29 -5.71 9.15 13.95
N SER A 30 -5.47 10.41 14.23
CA SER A 30 -4.59 11.24 13.39
C SER A 30 -3.12 10.87 13.63
N VAL A 31 -2.41 10.58 12.55
CA VAL A 31 -0.96 10.34 12.55
C VAL A 31 -0.30 11.58 11.95
N ILE A 32 0.10 12.52 12.80
CA ILE A 32 0.74 13.77 12.39
C ILE A 32 2.26 13.58 12.48
N LEU A 33 2.93 13.63 11.33
CA LEU A 33 4.37 13.45 11.22
C LEU A 33 5.06 14.74 10.80
N LYS A 34 6.20 15.03 11.42
CA LYS A 34 7.13 16.07 10.97
C LYS A 34 8.04 15.53 9.87
N PRO A 35 8.69 16.39 9.06
CA PRO A 35 9.72 15.94 8.13
C PRO A 35 10.78 15.08 8.82
N GLY A 36 11.19 13.98 8.19
CA GLY A 36 12.12 13.00 8.74
C GLY A 36 11.52 11.93 9.63
N MET A 37 10.23 12.03 9.96
CA MET A 37 9.51 10.98 10.69
C MET A 37 8.86 9.99 9.72
N PHE A 38 8.59 8.80 10.22
CA PHE A 38 7.83 7.78 9.50
C PHE A 38 6.82 7.09 10.43
N SER A 39 5.84 6.46 9.84
CA SER A 39 4.93 5.52 10.50
C SER A 39 5.07 4.16 9.87
N MET A 40 4.82 3.12 10.65
CA MET A 40 4.76 1.74 10.17
C MET A 40 3.43 1.14 10.62
N HIS A 41 2.78 0.43 9.72
CA HIS A 41 1.52 -0.22 10.02
C HIS A 41 1.37 -1.50 9.21
N ASP A 42 0.53 -2.39 9.69
CA ASP A 42 0.14 -3.61 9.00
C ASP A 42 -0.68 -3.31 7.74
N VAL A 43 -0.64 -4.23 6.78
CA VAL A 43 -1.40 -4.11 5.52
C VAL A 43 -2.92 -4.12 5.73
N TYR A 44 -3.39 -4.69 6.83
CA TYR A 44 -4.82 -4.75 7.17
C TYR A 44 -5.33 -3.49 7.88
N LEU A 45 -4.44 -2.56 8.25
CA LEU A 45 -4.86 -1.31 8.87
C LEU A 45 -5.62 -0.44 7.88
N PHE A 46 -6.85 -0.09 8.22
CA PHE A 46 -7.60 0.92 7.47
C PHE A 46 -6.94 2.28 7.66
N HIS A 47 -6.58 2.90 6.57
CA HIS A 47 -5.91 4.19 6.60
C HIS A 47 -6.33 5.05 5.42
N GLY A 48 -6.19 6.34 5.59
CA GLY A 48 -6.53 7.28 4.54
C GLY A 48 -6.03 8.67 4.86
N SER A 49 -6.30 9.61 3.98
CA SER A 49 -6.03 11.02 4.22
C SER A 49 -7.13 11.88 3.62
N ARG A 50 -7.38 13.03 4.25
CA ARG A 50 -8.23 14.06 3.67
C ARG A 50 -7.51 14.75 2.52
N ALA A 51 -8.26 15.49 1.71
CA ALA A 51 -7.70 16.36 0.68
C ALA A 51 -6.67 17.33 1.28
N ASN A 52 -5.62 17.61 0.51
CA ASN A 52 -4.60 18.57 0.92
C ASN A 52 -5.00 19.99 0.51
N ASN A 53 -5.59 20.73 1.42
CA ASN A 53 -6.03 22.12 1.21
C ASN A 53 -4.99 23.15 1.68
N SER A 54 -3.75 22.75 1.94
CA SER A 54 -2.73 23.64 2.51
C SER A 54 -2.05 24.56 1.49
N GLY A 55 -2.28 24.37 0.19
CA GLY A 55 -1.53 25.05 -0.89
C GLY A 55 -0.07 24.60 -1.00
N LYS A 56 0.41 23.67 -0.17
CA LYS A 56 1.78 23.17 -0.18
C LYS A 56 1.79 21.71 -0.66
N ARG A 57 2.84 21.32 -1.38
CA ARG A 57 3.04 19.92 -1.76
C ARG A 57 3.20 19.04 -0.52
N ARG A 58 2.46 17.95 -0.46
CA ARG A 58 2.66 16.85 0.50
C ARG A 58 3.22 15.65 -0.27
N ALA A 59 4.40 15.22 0.08
CA ALA A 59 5.04 14.05 -0.50
C ALA A 59 5.49 13.10 0.60
N GLY A 60 5.45 11.81 0.32
CA GLY A 60 5.96 10.77 1.20
C GLY A 60 6.48 9.60 0.38
N LEU A 61 7.49 8.92 0.89
CA LEU A 61 7.97 7.66 0.37
C LEU A 61 7.23 6.53 1.08
N THR A 62 6.78 5.55 0.33
CA THR A 62 6.13 4.36 0.87
C THR A 62 6.94 3.14 0.49
N TYR A 63 7.41 2.43 1.49
CA TYR A 63 8.04 1.13 1.33
C TYR A 63 7.11 0.04 1.87
N ARG A 64 7.13 -1.11 1.20
CA ARG A 64 6.40 -2.29 1.63
C ARG A 64 7.38 -3.41 1.92
N TYR A 65 7.20 -4.02 3.07
CA TYR A 65 7.99 -5.16 3.50
C TYR A 65 7.09 -6.38 3.64
N MET A 66 7.64 -7.53 3.33
CA MET A 66 7.00 -8.81 3.59
C MET A 66 8.03 -9.79 4.16
N PRO A 67 7.62 -10.78 4.97
CA PRO A 67 8.54 -11.83 5.42
C PRO A 67 9.15 -12.60 4.24
N ALA A 68 10.42 -13.00 4.36
CA ALA A 68 11.08 -13.83 3.34
C ALA A 68 10.46 -15.24 3.19
N THR A 69 9.49 -15.57 4.04
CA THR A 69 8.67 -16.78 3.96
C THR A 69 7.37 -16.57 3.18
N SER A 70 7.04 -15.32 2.83
CA SER A 70 5.84 -14.99 2.05
C SER A 70 6.13 -15.03 0.57
N PHE A 71 5.17 -15.55 -0.19
CA PHE A 71 5.21 -15.57 -1.64
C PHE A 71 4.47 -14.39 -2.24
N TYR A 72 5.06 -13.72 -3.23
CA TYR A 72 4.37 -12.72 -4.04
C TYR A 72 3.85 -13.38 -5.32
N ASP A 73 2.55 -13.47 -5.45
CA ASP A 73 1.88 -14.10 -6.60
C ASP A 73 1.90 -13.18 -7.83
N HIS A 74 2.97 -13.25 -8.60
CA HIS A 74 3.11 -12.48 -9.85
C HIS A 74 2.08 -12.88 -10.92
N GLU A 75 1.67 -14.13 -10.96
CA GLU A 75 0.68 -14.60 -11.94
C GLU A 75 -0.72 -14.10 -11.59
N GLY A 76 -1.10 -14.21 -10.31
CA GLY A 76 -2.34 -13.62 -9.81
C GLY A 76 -2.38 -12.10 -9.97
N ALA A 77 -1.25 -11.43 -9.74
CA ALA A 77 -1.12 -10.00 -9.98
C ALA A 77 -1.42 -9.63 -11.45
N LYS A 78 -0.90 -10.40 -12.41
CA LYS A 78 -1.14 -10.18 -13.84
C LYS A 78 -2.62 -10.30 -14.21
N VAL A 79 -3.31 -11.29 -13.67
CA VAL A 79 -4.77 -11.44 -13.89
C VAL A 79 -5.55 -10.23 -13.39
N ILE A 80 -5.09 -9.60 -12.32
CA ILE A 80 -5.74 -8.39 -11.78
C ILE A 80 -5.38 -7.17 -12.62
N GLU A 81 -4.14 -7.04 -13.10
CA GLU A 81 -3.68 -5.96 -13.99
C GLU A 81 -4.60 -5.76 -15.19
N ASP A 82 -4.99 -6.87 -15.84
CA ASP A 82 -5.88 -6.85 -16.99
C ASP A 82 -7.26 -6.24 -16.69
N LYS A 83 -7.68 -6.27 -15.43
CA LYS A 83 -8.96 -5.73 -14.99
C LYS A 83 -8.91 -4.27 -14.55
N ILE A 84 -7.79 -3.85 -13.98
CA ILE A 84 -7.64 -2.52 -13.35
C ILE A 84 -6.87 -1.52 -14.21
N GLY A 85 -6.18 -1.98 -15.27
CA GLY A 85 -5.50 -1.14 -16.25
C GLY A 85 -4.17 -0.54 -15.79
N TYR A 86 -3.58 -0.99 -14.68
CA TYR A 86 -2.23 -0.59 -14.25
C TYR A 86 -1.44 -1.74 -13.65
N SER A 87 -0.10 -1.66 -13.70
CA SER A 87 0.76 -2.75 -13.29
C SER A 87 0.81 -2.96 -11.78
N LEU A 88 0.64 -4.22 -11.39
CA LEU A 88 0.86 -4.72 -10.03
C LEU A 88 2.17 -5.51 -9.90
N GLN A 89 2.94 -5.64 -10.99
CA GLN A 89 4.23 -6.31 -10.92
C GLN A 89 5.15 -5.57 -9.96
N ARG A 90 5.75 -6.30 -9.04
CA ARG A 90 6.63 -5.75 -8.00
C ARG A 90 8.00 -6.35 -8.14
N GLN A 91 8.99 -5.48 -8.24
CA GLN A 91 10.37 -5.87 -8.07
C GLN A 91 10.61 -6.17 -6.59
N LEU A 92 11.15 -7.35 -6.31
CA LEU A 92 11.42 -7.80 -4.96
C LEU A 92 12.91 -7.66 -4.65
N HIS A 93 13.20 -7.17 -3.45
CA HIS A 93 14.56 -7.01 -2.95
C HIS A 93 14.69 -7.76 -1.63
N LEU A 94 15.58 -8.74 -1.57
CA LEU A 94 15.90 -9.43 -0.33
C LEU A 94 16.85 -8.56 0.49
N VAL A 95 16.36 -7.99 1.58
CA VAL A 95 17.14 -7.08 2.45
C VAL A 95 17.66 -7.74 3.71
N SER A 96 17.10 -8.89 4.09
CA SER A 96 17.54 -9.69 5.25
C SER A 96 17.02 -11.12 5.16
N GLY A 97 17.77 -12.08 5.69
CA GLY A 97 17.36 -13.48 5.77
C GLY A 97 17.62 -14.26 4.47
N ILE A 98 16.85 -15.30 4.27
CA ILE A 98 16.93 -16.20 3.11
C ILE A 98 15.51 -16.33 2.54
N ASP A 99 15.36 -16.18 1.23
CA ASP A 99 14.09 -16.46 0.56
C ASP A 99 13.78 -17.97 0.63
N LYS A 100 12.72 -18.30 1.35
CA LYS A 100 12.23 -19.68 1.53
C LYS A 100 10.98 -19.97 0.71
N SER A 101 10.46 -18.98 -0.01
CA SER A 101 9.17 -19.07 -0.72
C SER A 101 9.32 -19.09 -2.23
N SER A 102 10.55 -19.22 -2.75
CA SER A 102 10.84 -19.27 -4.18
C SER A 102 10.33 -18.04 -4.96
N ASN A 103 10.35 -16.89 -4.32
CA ASN A 103 10.05 -15.62 -4.98
C ASN A 103 11.03 -15.35 -6.11
N LYS A 104 10.59 -14.60 -7.11
CA LYS A 104 11.49 -13.98 -8.08
C LYS A 104 12.21 -12.81 -7.42
N ILE A 105 13.37 -13.06 -6.83
CA ILE A 105 14.21 -12.04 -6.24
C ILE A 105 15.07 -11.42 -7.35
N TYR A 106 14.91 -10.12 -7.56
CA TYR A 106 15.68 -9.37 -8.57
C TYR A 106 17.00 -8.86 -8.01
N GLN A 107 17.06 -8.61 -6.73
CA GLN A 107 18.27 -8.14 -6.07
C GLN A 107 18.36 -8.68 -4.63
N ASP A 108 19.50 -9.27 -4.31
CA ASP A 108 19.82 -9.78 -2.98
C ASP A 108 20.77 -8.78 -2.30
N HIS A 109 20.31 -8.15 -1.21
CA HIS A 109 21.05 -7.17 -0.41
C HIS A 109 21.59 -7.76 0.89
N THR A 110 21.57 -9.09 1.05
CA THR A 110 22.07 -9.77 2.25
C THR A 110 23.59 -10.05 2.19
N LYS A 111 24.22 -9.74 1.05
CA LYS A 111 25.65 -9.98 0.79
C LYS A 111 26.43 -8.69 0.87
#